data_60e0800e2fa53766c345a0214d8ff5ec
#
_entry.id   60e0800e2fa53766c345a0214d8ff5ec
#
_cell.length_a   1.000
_cell.length_b   1.000
_cell.length_c   1.000
_cell.angle_alpha   90.00
_cell.angle_beta   90.00
_cell.angle_gamma   90.00
#
_symmetry.space_group_name_H-M   'P 1'
#
loop_
_entity.id
_entity.type
_entity.pdbx_description
1 polymer ?
#
loop_
_entity_poly.entity_id
_entity_poly.type
_entity_poly.pdbx_seq_one_letter_code
_entity_poly.pdbx_strand_id
1 'polypeptide(L)'
;MDKIEERNIIVTGFGPFHNHTINASWQAVKALAKTSSEELKKCFKINLIIEEIPVIYDHVTDRIPQLWKEYNPLFVIHVGVSNVACCLTIEKKAHNSGYVREDVCQKYPKINDSEQCRALETEIDVENLCNILNESRICSSLVSHNAGRYLCEYTYYQSLCIGRNRTLFVHVPENKICSIDVTARGLYLIICQLIKSLSKNCLENMKLEVKKSE
;
A
#
# COMPACT_ATOMS: atom_id res chain seq x y z
N MET A 1 22.01 6.44 25.93
CA MET A 1 20.96 5.54 25.39
C MET A 1 20.25 6.32 24.31
N ASP A 2 20.61 6.05 23.06
CA ASP A 2 19.95 6.68 21.93
C ASP A 2 18.47 6.26 21.95
N LYS A 3 17.58 7.24 22.01
CA LYS A 3 16.14 6.98 21.83
C LYS A 3 15.99 6.39 20.43
N ILE A 4 15.67 5.11 20.34
CA ILE A 4 15.26 4.49 19.07
C ILE A 4 14.00 5.24 18.65
N GLU A 5 14.13 6.06 17.61
CA GLU A 5 13.06 6.90 17.09
C GLU A 5 11.97 6.01 16.54
N GLU A 6 10.72 6.24 16.96
CA GLU A 6 9.57 5.52 16.43
C GLU A 6 9.42 5.89 14.94
N ARG A 7 9.23 4.89 14.08
CA ARG A 7 9.11 5.08 12.64
C ARG A 7 7.68 4.80 12.19
N ASN A 8 7.19 5.58 11.26
CA ASN A 8 5.82 5.50 10.80
C ASN A 8 5.64 4.53 9.63
N ILE A 9 4.57 3.75 9.64
CA ILE A 9 4.04 3.06 8.46
C ILE A 9 2.60 3.54 8.29
N ILE A 10 2.26 3.98 7.08
CA ILE A 10 0.90 4.42 6.74
C ILE A 10 0.20 3.30 5.99
N VAL A 11 -1.02 2.98 6.41
CA VAL A 11 -1.91 2.08 5.67
C VAL A 11 -3.22 2.79 5.41
N THR A 12 -3.59 2.98 4.15
CA THR A 12 -4.85 3.60 3.78
C THR A 12 -5.85 2.59 3.24
N GLY A 13 -7.12 2.83 3.48
CA GLY A 13 -8.23 2.12 2.84
C GLY A 13 -9.21 3.11 2.25
N PHE A 14 -10.12 2.67 1.40
CA PHE A 14 -11.10 3.56 0.80
C PHE A 14 -12.44 3.56 1.53
N GLY A 15 -13.06 4.73 1.55
CA GLY A 15 -14.41 4.92 2.05
C GLY A 15 -15.49 4.30 1.14
N PRO A 16 -16.78 4.46 1.52
CA PRO A 16 -17.91 3.98 0.72
C PRO A 16 -17.93 4.61 -0.68
N PHE A 17 -18.41 3.86 -1.69
CA PHE A 17 -18.61 4.37 -3.04
C PHE A 17 -19.68 3.56 -3.77
N HIS A 18 -20.43 4.21 -4.65
CA HIS A 18 -21.55 3.60 -5.39
C HIS A 18 -22.45 2.75 -4.47
N ASN A 19 -22.65 1.48 -4.79
CA ASN A 19 -23.44 0.53 -4.02
C ASN A 19 -22.69 -0.11 -2.85
N HIS A 20 -21.40 0.19 -2.67
CA HIS A 20 -20.59 -0.29 -1.55
C HIS A 20 -20.72 0.65 -0.35
N THR A 21 -21.75 0.48 0.45
CA THR A 21 -21.95 1.23 1.70
C THR A 21 -20.91 0.88 2.76
N ILE A 22 -20.29 -0.29 2.64
CA ILE A 22 -19.18 -0.76 3.46
C ILE A 22 -18.07 -1.19 2.50
N ASN A 23 -16.89 -0.56 2.62
CA ASN A 23 -15.74 -0.89 1.79
C ASN A 23 -14.83 -1.89 2.52
N ALA A 24 -14.62 -3.08 1.91
CA ALA A 24 -13.82 -4.14 2.50
C ALA A 24 -12.38 -3.71 2.78
N SER A 25 -11.80 -2.83 1.96
CA SER A 25 -10.44 -2.35 2.17
C SER A 25 -10.30 -1.56 3.48
N TRP A 26 -11.21 -0.61 3.76
CA TRP A 26 -11.18 0.12 5.01
C TRP A 26 -11.48 -0.76 6.23
N GLN A 27 -12.40 -1.72 6.09
CA GLN A 27 -12.66 -2.66 7.18
C GLN A 27 -11.42 -3.51 7.52
N ALA A 28 -10.70 -3.98 6.51
CA ALA A 28 -9.46 -4.73 6.71
C ALA A 28 -8.35 -3.88 7.36
N VAL A 29 -8.22 -2.62 6.95
CA VAL A 29 -7.25 -1.67 7.55
C VAL A 29 -7.58 -1.40 9.02
N LYS A 30 -8.86 -1.20 9.36
CA LYS A 30 -9.28 -1.05 10.76
C LYS A 30 -9.02 -2.30 11.59
N ALA A 31 -9.30 -3.48 11.02
CA ALA A 31 -9.04 -4.76 11.69
C ALA A 31 -7.54 -4.97 11.94
N LEU A 32 -6.69 -4.67 10.94
CA LEU A 32 -5.24 -4.68 11.07
C LEU A 32 -4.78 -3.78 12.23
N ALA A 33 -5.24 -2.53 12.27
CA ALA A 33 -4.86 -1.60 13.33
C ALA A 33 -5.29 -2.11 14.71
N LYS A 34 -6.53 -2.60 14.82
CA LYS A 34 -7.06 -3.14 16.09
C LYS A 34 -6.25 -4.32 16.63
N THR A 35 -5.80 -5.21 15.74
CA THR A 35 -5.14 -6.47 16.16
C THR A 35 -3.63 -6.35 16.28
N SER A 36 -2.99 -5.43 15.54
CA SER A 36 -1.54 -5.47 15.31
C SER A 36 -0.78 -4.21 15.68
N SER A 37 -1.44 -3.07 15.96
CA SER A 37 -0.73 -1.82 16.28
C SER A 37 0.19 -1.94 17.50
N GLU A 38 -0.30 -2.58 18.58
CA GLU A 38 0.49 -2.76 19.79
C GLU A 38 1.70 -3.67 19.58
N GLU A 39 1.55 -4.73 18.81
CA GLU A 39 2.64 -5.65 18.49
C GLU A 39 3.68 -4.97 17.60
N LEU A 40 3.25 -4.25 16.57
CA LEU A 40 4.14 -3.47 15.70
C LEU A 40 4.94 -2.44 16.50
N LYS A 41 4.29 -1.76 17.44
CA LYS A 41 4.95 -0.79 18.32
C LYS A 41 5.96 -1.44 19.26
N LYS A 42 5.59 -2.53 19.93
CA LYS A 42 6.46 -3.21 20.91
C LYS A 42 7.64 -3.90 20.23
N CYS A 43 7.39 -4.68 19.17
CA CYS A 43 8.39 -5.55 18.56
C CYS A 43 9.27 -4.83 17.55
N PHE A 44 8.73 -3.87 16.80
CA PHE A 44 9.42 -3.24 15.69
C PHE A 44 9.64 -1.73 15.84
N LYS A 45 9.12 -1.10 16.91
CA LYS A 45 9.12 0.37 17.10
C LYS A 45 8.43 1.10 15.94
N ILE A 46 7.38 0.49 15.41
CA ILE A 46 6.56 1.03 14.33
C ILE A 46 5.29 1.66 14.91
N ASN A 47 5.07 2.91 14.56
CA ASN A 47 3.81 3.60 14.73
C ASN A 47 2.96 3.37 13.47
N LEU A 48 1.89 2.59 13.61
CA LEU A 48 0.96 2.31 12.51
C LEU A 48 -0.08 3.42 12.42
N ILE A 49 -0.06 4.15 11.32
CA ILE A 49 -1.01 5.21 11.00
C ILE A 49 -2.00 4.66 9.98
N ILE A 50 -3.29 4.78 10.26
CA ILE A 50 -4.34 4.37 9.32
C ILE A 50 -5.18 5.58 8.90
N GLU A 51 -5.59 5.61 7.63
CA GLU A 51 -6.46 6.68 7.13
C GLU A 51 -7.47 6.16 6.09
N GLU A 52 -8.70 6.64 6.22
CA GLU A 52 -9.77 6.38 5.25
C GLU A 52 -9.73 7.45 4.17
N ILE A 53 -9.51 7.04 2.93
CA ILE A 53 -9.44 7.92 1.76
C ILE A 53 -10.80 7.93 1.07
N PRO A 54 -11.48 9.06 0.95
CA PRO A 54 -12.70 9.14 0.16
C PRO A 54 -12.40 8.90 -1.33
N VAL A 55 -13.38 8.35 -2.04
CA VAL A 55 -13.25 8.03 -3.48
C VAL A 55 -13.40 9.31 -4.31
N ILE A 56 -12.49 10.28 -4.11
CA ILE A 56 -12.50 11.63 -4.69
C ILE A 56 -11.10 11.99 -5.20
N TYR A 57 -10.97 12.28 -6.50
CA TYR A 57 -9.68 12.59 -7.13
C TYR A 57 -8.99 13.82 -6.52
N ASP A 58 -9.72 14.92 -6.35
CA ASP A 58 -9.17 16.15 -5.75
C ASP A 58 -8.60 15.87 -4.35
N HIS A 59 -9.32 15.08 -3.53
CA HIS A 59 -8.85 14.70 -2.19
C HIS A 59 -7.56 13.88 -2.25
N VAL A 60 -7.48 12.89 -3.13
CA VAL A 60 -6.27 12.06 -3.30
C VAL A 60 -5.08 12.91 -3.73
N THR A 61 -5.29 13.85 -4.68
CA THR A 61 -4.25 14.76 -5.16
C THR A 61 -3.64 15.59 -4.04
N ASP A 62 -4.47 16.09 -3.13
CA ASP A 62 -4.01 16.94 -2.04
C ASP A 62 -3.48 16.13 -0.85
N ARG A 63 -4.22 15.08 -0.45
CA ARG A 63 -3.94 14.36 0.80
C ARG A 63 -2.75 13.42 0.74
N ILE A 64 -2.54 12.72 -0.38
CA ILE A 64 -1.45 11.75 -0.46
C ILE A 64 -0.07 12.43 -0.27
N PRO A 65 0.27 13.52 -0.97
CA PRO A 65 1.52 14.23 -0.72
C PRO A 65 1.64 14.78 0.71
N GLN A 66 0.53 15.23 1.31
CA GLN A 66 0.52 15.70 2.70
C GLN A 66 0.88 14.58 3.69
N LEU A 67 0.32 13.37 3.52
CA LEU A 67 0.66 12.22 4.37
C LEU A 67 2.16 11.90 4.33
N TRP A 68 2.75 11.93 3.15
CA TRP A 68 4.18 11.71 2.99
C TRP A 68 5.01 12.79 3.70
N LYS A 69 4.62 14.05 3.58
CA LYS A 69 5.32 15.18 4.21
C LYS A 69 5.14 15.19 5.73
N GLU A 70 3.93 14.92 6.21
CA GLU A 70 3.56 14.99 7.63
C GLU A 70 4.25 13.89 8.44
N TYR A 71 4.25 12.66 7.93
CA TYR A 71 4.68 11.49 8.70
C TYR A 71 6.04 10.93 8.30
N ASN A 72 6.60 11.33 7.16
CA ASN A 72 7.84 10.78 6.60
C ASN A 72 7.91 9.24 6.75
N PRO A 73 6.96 8.49 6.20
CA PRO A 73 6.79 7.07 6.52
C PRO A 73 7.91 6.21 5.96
N LEU A 74 8.21 5.09 6.64
CA LEU A 74 9.05 4.02 6.09
C LEU A 74 8.40 3.40 4.86
N PHE A 75 7.11 3.11 4.97
CA PHE A 75 6.28 2.55 3.91
C PHE A 75 4.90 3.18 3.92
N VAL A 76 4.33 3.30 2.72
CA VAL A 76 2.92 3.61 2.51
C VAL A 76 2.30 2.44 1.77
N ILE A 77 1.27 1.84 2.36
CA ILE A 77 0.53 0.71 1.80
C ILE A 77 -0.91 1.18 1.56
N HIS A 78 -1.29 1.26 0.30
CA HIS A 78 -2.67 1.54 -0.06
C HIS A 78 -3.45 0.24 -0.24
N VAL A 79 -4.66 0.18 0.30
CA VAL A 79 -5.53 -0.99 0.20
C VAL A 79 -6.83 -0.60 -0.49
N GLY A 80 -7.18 -1.28 -1.56
CA GLY A 80 -8.42 -1.06 -2.31
C GLY A 80 -9.22 -2.35 -2.47
N VAL A 81 -10.55 -2.27 -2.52
CA VAL A 81 -11.39 -3.42 -2.85
C VAL A 81 -11.46 -3.60 -4.36
N SER A 82 -11.38 -4.85 -4.82
CA SER A 82 -11.62 -5.21 -6.21
C SER A 82 -12.64 -6.34 -6.28
N ASN A 83 -13.70 -6.12 -7.06
CA ASN A 83 -14.77 -7.12 -7.27
C ASN A 83 -14.33 -8.31 -8.14
N VAL A 84 -13.19 -8.21 -8.81
CA VAL A 84 -12.59 -9.30 -9.58
C VAL A 84 -11.48 -10.03 -8.84
N ALA A 85 -11.02 -9.49 -7.70
CA ALA A 85 -10.01 -10.15 -6.89
C ALA A 85 -10.60 -11.36 -6.15
N CYS A 86 -9.92 -12.51 -6.24
CA CYS A 86 -10.24 -13.71 -5.46
C CYS A 86 -9.24 -13.95 -4.31
N CYS A 87 -8.15 -13.21 -4.27
CA CYS A 87 -7.10 -13.28 -3.26
C CYS A 87 -6.45 -11.90 -3.09
N LEU A 88 -5.47 -11.75 -2.21
CA LEU A 88 -4.71 -10.53 -2.11
C LEU A 88 -3.93 -10.30 -3.42
N THR A 89 -4.18 -9.19 -4.08
CA THR A 89 -3.56 -8.85 -5.36
C THR A 89 -2.59 -7.69 -5.15
N ILE A 90 -1.29 -7.96 -5.29
CA ILE A 90 -0.25 -6.95 -5.10
C ILE A 90 0.05 -6.30 -6.45
N GLU A 91 -0.17 -5.00 -6.54
CA GLU A 91 0.00 -4.25 -7.78
C GLU A 91 1.46 -3.88 -7.99
N LYS A 92 2.02 -4.24 -9.16
CA LYS A 92 3.41 -3.91 -9.50
C LYS A 92 3.56 -2.48 -10.00
N LYS A 93 2.54 -1.94 -10.70
CA LYS A 93 2.64 -0.65 -11.37
C LYS A 93 1.34 0.14 -11.38
N ALA A 94 1.47 1.45 -11.62
CA ALA A 94 0.37 2.37 -11.86
C ALA A 94 0.70 3.31 -13.04
N HIS A 95 -0.34 3.83 -13.71
CA HIS A 95 -0.23 4.73 -14.84
C HIS A 95 -0.78 6.11 -14.50
N ASN A 96 -0.33 7.14 -15.21
CA ASN A 96 -0.82 8.52 -15.07
C ASN A 96 -1.96 8.88 -16.03
N SER A 97 -2.47 7.93 -16.81
CA SER A 97 -3.43 8.20 -17.87
C SER A 97 -4.48 7.09 -18.00
N GLY A 98 -5.53 7.36 -18.78
CA GLY A 98 -6.60 6.40 -19.02
C GLY A 98 -7.71 6.41 -17.97
N TYR A 99 -7.80 7.44 -17.15
CA TYR A 99 -8.85 7.62 -16.13
C TYR A 99 -10.11 8.21 -16.75
N VAL A 100 -11.01 7.35 -17.17
CA VAL A 100 -12.26 7.71 -17.87
C VAL A 100 -13.51 7.52 -17.01
N ARG A 101 -13.35 7.32 -15.71
CA ARG A 101 -14.46 7.12 -14.75
C ARG A 101 -14.51 8.28 -13.78
N GLU A 102 -15.71 8.81 -13.59
CA GLU A 102 -15.99 9.85 -12.59
C GLU A 102 -15.86 9.30 -11.16
N ASP A 103 -15.40 10.15 -10.26
CA ASP A 103 -15.42 9.89 -8.82
C ASP A 103 -16.83 10.04 -8.23
N VAL A 104 -16.98 9.89 -6.91
CA VAL A 104 -18.29 10.03 -6.25
C VAL A 104 -18.85 11.46 -6.30
N CYS A 105 -18.04 12.45 -6.65
CA CYS A 105 -18.41 13.85 -6.89
C CYS A 105 -18.66 14.15 -8.37
N GLN A 106 -18.73 13.13 -9.24
CA GLN A 106 -18.91 13.26 -10.68
C GLN A 106 -17.80 14.07 -11.37
N LYS A 107 -16.56 13.92 -10.87
CA LYS A 107 -15.37 14.58 -11.43
C LYS A 107 -14.37 13.56 -11.98
N TYR A 108 -13.61 14.01 -12.99
CA TYR A 108 -12.44 13.32 -13.51
C TYR A 108 -11.16 13.86 -12.87
N PRO A 109 -10.06 13.10 -12.84
CA PRO A 109 -8.80 13.62 -12.36
C PRO A 109 -8.28 14.73 -13.29
N LYS A 110 -7.65 15.74 -12.71
CA LYS A 110 -6.92 16.75 -13.47
C LYS A 110 -5.61 16.14 -13.97
N ILE A 111 -5.60 15.64 -15.17
CA ILE A 111 -4.41 15.10 -15.83
C ILE A 111 -3.78 16.23 -16.64
N ASN A 112 -2.47 16.44 -16.49
CA ASN A 112 -1.73 17.32 -17.39
C ASN A 112 -1.57 16.61 -18.74
N ASP A 113 -2.31 17.02 -19.75
CA ASP A 113 -2.24 16.46 -21.12
C ASP A 113 -0.85 16.56 -21.76
N SER A 114 0.04 17.40 -21.19
CA SER A 114 1.43 17.54 -21.62
C SER A 114 2.35 16.40 -21.13
N GLU A 115 1.92 15.58 -20.18
CA GLU A 115 2.69 14.43 -19.71
C GLU A 115 2.42 13.22 -20.60
N GLN A 116 3.48 12.69 -21.23
CA GLN A 116 3.41 11.42 -21.94
C GLN A 116 2.82 10.33 -21.03
N CYS A 117 2.02 9.43 -21.62
CA CYS A 117 1.52 8.25 -20.90
C CYS A 117 2.69 7.51 -20.24
N ARG A 118 2.72 7.53 -18.90
CA ARG A 118 3.83 7.02 -18.12
C ARG A 118 3.32 6.01 -17.10
N ALA A 119 4.01 4.87 -17.02
CA ALA A 119 3.83 3.92 -15.94
C ALA A 119 4.99 4.05 -14.94
N LEU A 120 4.67 3.99 -13.65
CA LEU A 120 5.62 3.86 -12.57
C LEU A 120 5.45 2.49 -11.92
N GLU A 121 6.57 1.84 -11.62
CA GLU A 121 6.58 0.56 -10.89
C GLU A 121 7.12 0.77 -9.49
N THR A 122 6.59 0.00 -8.54
CA THR A 122 7.22 -0.11 -7.23
C THR A 122 8.56 -0.82 -7.35
N GLU A 123 9.52 -0.36 -6.56
CA GLU A 123 10.84 -1.01 -6.42
C GLU A 123 10.83 -2.10 -5.33
N ILE A 124 9.70 -2.27 -4.64
CA ILE A 124 9.51 -3.39 -3.72
C ILE A 124 9.44 -4.69 -4.51
N ASP A 125 10.12 -5.72 -4.03
CA ASP A 125 10.08 -7.06 -4.62
C ASP A 125 8.73 -7.73 -4.31
N VAL A 126 7.73 -7.44 -5.15
CA VAL A 126 6.36 -7.93 -4.97
C VAL A 126 6.23 -9.42 -5.28
N GLU A 127 7.09 -9.97 -6.13
CA GLU A 127 7.15 -11.38 -6.46
C GLU A 127 7.57 -12.21 -5.23
N ASN A 128 8.66 -11.80 -4.57
CA ASN A 128 9.09 -12.43 -3.33
C ASN A 128 8.06 -12.26 -2.21
N LEU A 129 7.41 -11.11 -2.12
CA LEU A 129 6.36 -10.86 -1.15
C LEU A 129 5.15 -11.78 -1.35
N CYS A 130 4.72 -12.00 -2.60
CA CYS A 130 3.68 -12.97 -2.96
C CYS A 130 4.07 -14.41 -2.58
N ASN A 131 5.30 -14.82 -2.86
CA ASN A 131 5.78 -16.15 -2.51
C ASN A 131 5.70 -16.39 -1.00
N ILE A 132 6.16 -15.44 -0.19
CA ILE A 132 6.09 -15.51 1.27
C ILE A 132 4.65 -15.59 1.78
N LEU A 133 3.74 -14.80 1.21
CA LEU A 133 2.32 -14.84 1.56
C LEU A 133 1.72 -16.22 1.27
N ASN A 134 1.99 -16.77 0.10
CA ASN A 134 1.48 -18.08 -0.32
C ASN A 134 2.06 -19.22 0.53
N GLU A 135 3.35 -19.17 0.87
CA GLU A 135 4.00 -20.13 1.75
C GLU A 135 3.46 -20.10 3.17
N SER A 136 3.05 -18.93 3.65
CA SER A 136 2.49 -18.76 5.00
C SER A 136 1.15 -19.48 5.21
N ARG A 137 0.42 -19.78 4.13
CA ARG A 137 -0.93 -20.36 4.13
C ARG A 137 -1.97 -19.52 4.88
N ILE A 138 -1.68 -18.26 5.18
CA ILE A 138 -2.63 -17.32 5.80
C ILE A 138 -3.67 -16.90 4.77
N CYS A 139 -3.20 -16.52 3.58
CA CYS A 139 -4.03 -16.12 2.46
C CYS A 139 -3.28 -16.37 1.14
N SER A 140 -4.01 -16.63 0.07
CA SER A 140 -3.43 -16.66 -1.26
C SER A 140 -3.16 -15.25 -1.76
N SER A 141 -2.15 -15.10 -2.61
CA SER A 141 -1.80 -13.82 -3.23
C SER A 141 -1.28 -13.99 -4.64
N LEU A 142 -1.39 -12.94 -5.44
CA LEU A 142 -0.83 -12.85 -6.78
C LEU A 142 -0.30 -11.44 -7.07
N VAL A 143 0.59 -11.33 -8.06
CA VAL A 143 1.06 -10.03 -8.58
C VAL A 143 0.17 -9.62 -9.75
N SER A 144 -0.17 -8.33 -9.79
CA SER A 144 -0.90 -7.70 -10.89
C SER A 144 -0.12 -6.53 -11.48
N HIS A 145 -0.28 -6.34 -12.78
CA HIS A 145 0.30 -5.23 -13.53
C HIS A 145 -0.76 -4.24 -14.01
N ASN A 146 -1.98 -4.28 -13.45
CA ASN A 146 -3.08 -3.43 -13.86
C ASN A 146 -4.01 -3.11 -12.69
N ALA A 147 -3.78 -1.99 -12.04
CA ALA A 147 -4.56 -1.53 -10.90
C ALA A 147 -5.90 -0.84 -11.26
N GLY A 148 -6.31 -0.85 -12.55
CA GLY A 148 -7.71 -0.66 -12.97
C GLY A 148 -8.15 0.72 -13.41
N ARG A 149 -7.27 1.72 -13.59
CA ARG A 149 -7.59 3.07 -14.12
C ARG A 149 -8.73 3.79 -13.39
N TYR A 150 -8.71 3.71 -12.05
CA TYR A 150 -9.64 4.43 -11.19
C TYR A 150 -8.93 4.94 -9.94
N LEU A 151 -9.67 5.33 -8.90
CA LEU A 151 -9.09 5.95 -7.69
C LEU A 151 -7.98 5.11 -7.05
N CYS A 152 -8.07 3.77 -7.12
CA CYS A 152 -7.04 2.86 -6.61
C CYS A 152 -5.70 3.13 -7.30
N GLU A 153 -5.68 3.05 -8.62
CA GLU A 153 -4.45 3.28 -9.38
C GLU A 153 -3.98 4.72 -9.29
N TYR A 154 -4.91 5.68 -9.30
CA TYR A 154 -4.59 7.10 -9.15
C TYR A 154 -3.87 7.38 -7.82
N THR A 155 -4.39 6.86 -6.71
CA THR A 155 -3.76 6.95 -5.38
C THR A 155 -2.38 6.31 -5.36
N TYR A 156 -2.26 5.13 -5.97
CA TYR A 156 -1.00 4.41 -6.07
C TYR A 156 0.04 5.22 -6.87
N TYR A 157 -0.35 5.77 -8.02
CA TYR A 157 0.52 6.59 -8.85
C TYR A 157 1.03 7.82 -8.10
N GLN A 158 0.16 8.56 -7.38
CA GLN A 158 0.56 9.72 -6.57
C GLN A 158 1.64 9.38 -5.55
N SER A 159 1.51 8.25 -4.86
CA SER A 159 2.53 7.79 -3.90
C SER A 159 3.81 7.30 -4.60
N LEU A 160 3.72 6.61 -5.74
CA LEU A 160 4.90 6.17 -6.50
C LEU A 160 5.72 7.36 -7.01
N CYS A 161 5.09 8.49 -7.32
CA CYS A 161 5.80 9.72 -7.68
C CYS A 161 6.70 10.25 -6.55
N ILE A 162 6.39 9.91 -5.30
CA ILE A 162 7.12 10.39 -4.11
C ILE A 162 8.16 9.37 -3.65
N GLY A 163 7.78 8.08 -3.59
CA GLY A 163 8.66 7.06 -3.02
C GLY A 163 8.41 5.66 -3.58
N ARG A 164 9.00 5.32 -4.72
CA ARG A 164 8.81 4.02 -5.39
C ARG A 164 9.29 2.82 -4.57
N ASN A 165 10.35 2.99 -3.81
CA ASN A 165 10.93 1.96 -2.95
C ASN A 165 10.20 1.78 -1.61
N ARG A 166 9.18 2.60 -1.35
CA ARG A 166 8.44 2.64 -0.08
C ARG A 166 6.92 2.59 -0.27
N THR A 167 6.45 2.39 -1.50
CA THR A 167 5.02 2.40 -1.84
C THR A 167 4.56 1.04 -2.32
N LEU A 168 3.45 0.57 -1.77
CA LEU A 168 2.77 -0.64 -2.18
C LEU A 168 1.27 -0.39 -2.34
N PHE A 169 0.65 -1.09 -3.28
CA PHE A 169 -0.81 -1.15 -3.40
C PHE A 169 -1.27 -2.61 -3.37
N VAL A 170 -2.30 -2.88 -2.56
CA VAL A 170 -2.88 -4.21 -2.41
C VAL A 170 -4.39 -4.13 -2.68
N HIS A 171 -4.84 -4.77 -3.74
CA HIS A 171 -6.26 -5.04 -3.92
C HIS A 171 -6.68 -6.23 -3.06
N VAL A 172 -7.78 -6.07 -2.36
CA VAL A 172 -8.39 -7.11 -1.53
C VAL A 172 -9.74 -7.54 -2.10
N PRO A 173 -10.12 -8.81 -1.95
CA PRO A 173 -11.45 -9.28 -2.33
C PRO A 173 -12.55 -8.64 -1.48
N GLU A 174 -13.78 -8.75 -1.96
CA GLU A 174 -14.95 -8.48 -1.13
C GLU A 174 -15.01 -9.45 0.06
N ASN A 175 -15.59 -9.00 1.17
CA ASN A 175 -15.67 -9.78 2.43
C ASN A 175 -16.35 -11.16 2.27
N LYS A 176 -17.24 -11.32 1.29
CA LYS A 176 -17.87 -12.63 0.98
C LYS A 176 -16.91 -13.67 0.40
N ILE A 177 -15.77 -13.21 -0.17
CA ILE A 177 -14.74 -14.06 -0.79
C ILE A 177 -13.63 -14.35 0.20
N CYS A 178 -13.15 -13.31 0.88
CA CYS A 178 -12.10 -13.42 1.89
C CYS A 178 -12.51 -12.61 3.12
N SER A 179 -12.49 -13.25 4.29
CA SER A 179 -12.90 -12.57 5.52
C SER A 179 -11.95 -11.41 5.86
N ILE A 180 -12.49 -10.40 6.51
CA ILE A 180 -11.74 -9.22 6.97
C ILE A 180 -10.55 -9.61 7.83
N ASP A 181 -10.71 -10.60 8.72
CA ASP A 181 -9.65 -11.06 9.61
C ASP A 181 -8.50 -11.72 8.86
N VAL A 182 -8.80 -12.54 7.83
CA VAL A 182 -7.78 -13.16 6.98
C VAL A 182 -7.05 -12.09 6.19
N THR A 183 -7.78 -11.13 5.61
CA THR A 183 -7.21 -9.99 4.90
C THR A 183 -6.29 -9.16 5.82
N ALA A 184 -6.73 -8.83 7.02
CA ALA A 184 -5.94 -8.09 8.00
C ALA A 184 -4.64 -8.81 8.39
N ARG A 185 -4.70 -10.14 8.59
CA ARG A 185 -3.51 -10.97 8.86
C ARG A 185 -2.55 -10.99 7.67
N GLY A 186 -3.06 -11.05 6.44
CA GLY A 186 -2.23 -10.92 5.23
C GLY A 186 -1.53 -9.56 5.16
N LEU A 187 -2.24 -8.47 5.42
CA LEU A 187 -1.65 -7.12 5.49
C LEU A 187 -0.58 -7.00 6.60
N TYR A 188 -0.83 -7.58 7.76
CA TYR A 188 0.17 -7.64 8.83
C TYR A 188 1.45 -8.37 8.40
N LEU A 189 1.31 -9.52 7.74
CA LEU A 189 2.46 -10.27 7.22
C LEU A 189 3.24 -9.46 6.17
N ILE A 190 2.56 -8.73 5.28
CA ILE A 190 3.19 -7.80 4.34
C ILE A 190 4.04 -6.79 5.11
N ILE A 191 3.49 -6.12 6.11
CA ILE A 191 4.22 -5.13 6.92
C ILE A 191 5.46 -5.75 7.56
N CYS A 192 5.33 -6.92 8.17
CA CYS A 192 6.45 -7.62 8.79
C CYS A 192 7.57 -7.93 7.79
N GLN A 193 7.23 -8.34 6.58
CA GLN A 193 8.23 -8.64 5.53
C GLN A 193 8.91 -7.37 5.00
N LEU A 194 8.17 -6.28 4.83
CA LEU A 194 8.74 -5.00 4.45
C LEU A 194 9.75 -4.48 5.51
N ILE A 195 9.43 -4.61 6.79
CA ILE A 195 10.34 -4.24 7.87
C ILE A 195 11.61 -5.10 7.84
N LYS A 196 11.47 -6.42 7.64
CA LYS A 196 12.60 -7.35 7.57
C LYS A 196 13.51 -7.08 6.37
N SER A 197 12.97 -6.66 5.23
CA SER A 197 13.76 -6.33 4.04
C SER A 197 14.69 -5.15 4.27
N LEU A 198 14.28 -4.15 5.06
CA LEU A 198 15.15 -3.02 5.43
C LEU A 198 16.38 -3.47 6.23
N SER A 199 16.21 -4.42 7.14
CA SER A 199 17.32 -4.95 7.95
C SER A 199 18.33 -5.74 7.11
N LYS A 200 17.86 -6.50 6.11
CA LYS A 200 18.74 -7.22 5.17
C LYS A 200 19.54 -6.27 4.30
N ASN A 201 18.89 -5.26 3.71
CA ASN A 201 19.55 -4.27 2.87
C ASN A 201 20.62 -3.48 3.64
N CYS A 202 20.37 -3.16 4.92
CA CYS A 202 21.37 -2.51 5.77
C CYS A 202 22.61 -3.39 5.98
N LEU A 203 22.43 -4.70 6.23
CA LEU A 203 23.53 -5.65 6.42
C LEU A 203 24.31 -5.90 5.12
N GLU A 204 23.64 -5.92 3.97
CA GLU A 204 24.31 -6.10 2.68
C GLU A 204 25.13 -4.87 2.30
N ASN A 205 24.61 -3.66 2.52
CA ASN A 205 25.34 -2.42 2.29
C ASN A 205 26.58 -2.31 3.17
N MET A 206 26.50 -2.68 4.45
CA MET A 206 27.67 -2.72 5.35
C MET A 206 28.75 -3.69 4.87
N LYS A 207 28.36 -4.87 4.34
CA LYS A 207 29.31 -5.85 3.78
C LYS A 207 30.00 -5.35 2.50
N LEU A 208 29.29 -4.56 1.69
CA LEU A 208 29.85 -3.97 0.47
C LEU A 208 30.83 -2.85 0.75
N GLU A 209 30.60 -2.06 1.80
CA GLU A 209 31.51 -1.01 2.24
C GLU A 209 32.80 -1.59 2.83
N VAL A 210 32.73 -2.67 3.61
CA VAL A 210 33.91 -3.37 4.14
C VAL A 210 34.77 -3.96 3.00
N LYS A 211 34.16 -4.54 1.96
CA LYS A 211 34.89 -5.08 0.79
C LYS A 211 35.52 -4.02 -0.12
N LYS A 212 35.10 -2.75 -0.03
CA LYS A 212 35.71 -1.64 -0.79
C LYS A 212 36.87 -0.99 -0.04
N SER A 213 37.02 -1.30 1.24
CA SER A 213 38.09 -0.79 2.11
C SER A 213 39.27 -1.76 2.29
N GLU A 214 39.17 -2.95 1.73
CA GLU A 214 40.25 -3.93 1.56
C GLU A 214 40.85 -3.82 0.13
#